data_513a8e965dbb39ef05c01d3d7f365704
#
_entry.id   513a8e965dbb39ef05c01d3d7f365704
#
_cell.length_a   1.000
_cell.length_b   1.000
_cell.length_c   1.000
_cell.angle_alpha   90.00
_cell.angle_beta   90.00
_cell.angle_gamma   90.00
#
_symmetry.space_group_name_H-M   'P 1'
#
loop_
_entity.id
_entity.type
_entity.pdbx_description
1 polymer ?
#
loop_
_entity_poly.entity_id
_entity_poly.type
_entity_poly.pdbx_seq_one_letter_code
_entity_poly.pdbx_strand_id
1 'polypeptide(L)'
;MLFIAFGIPPAIFCHENARALKQMRIGFSQATRLTLANRPFVWITGVLLFVLVGFNLIAPLGLYINIYYVFEGDKERASELQGWGLSLWAVLGMASLPLITHAAKRWGKKRTLFAGQALMIATSLRSWLTYSPESRYLQLISVGLAGPALFCVLIMTASILTDVCDLDELKSGLRREGMYLAMNALIVKAGFGVAIMLSGHLLDFAGYTADVAPSESTITSLRLLYAVLPAAFCALTLAMNWYYPLRERELKQIRRILDVRIRRAALAESDAVADAL
;
A
#
# COMPACT_ATOMS: atom_id res chain seq x y z
N MET A 1 -10.30 -18.53 18.55
CA MET A 1 -10.88 -17.88 19.74
C MET A 1 -10.64 -16.37 19.76
N LEU A 2 -9.40 -15.85 19.64
CA LEU A 2 -9.11 -14.40 19.65
C LEU A 2 -9.89 -13.60 18.59
N PHE A 3 -9.99 -14.07 17.34
CA PHE A 3 -10.75 -13.39 16.28
C PHE A 3 -12.25 -13.19 16.62
N ILE A 4 -12.87 -14.15 17.30
CA ILE A 4 -14.27 -14.03 17.73
C ILE A 4 -14.39 -13.01 18.85
N ALA A 5 -13.48 -13.04 19.83
CA ALA A 5 -13.47 -12.10 20.94
C ALA A 5 -13.31 -10.64 20.52
N PHE A 6 -12.46 -10.37 19.50
CA PHE A 6 -12.27 -9.01 18.95
C PHE A 6 -13.29 -8.63 17.88
N GLY A 7 -13.96 -9.58 17.25
CA GLY A 7 -14.99 -9.31 16.23
C GLY A 7 -16.38 -9.01 16.80
N ILE A 8 -16.69 -9.51 18.00
CA ILE A 8 -18.00 -9.31 18.65
C ILE A 8 -18.21 -7.85 19.10
N PRO A 9 -17.26 -7.16 19.77
CA PRO A 9 -17.47 -5.79 20.24
C PRO A 9 -17.89 -4.80 19.14
N PRO A 10 -17.25 -4.76 17.95
CA PRO A 10 -17.71 -3.88 16.88
C PRO A 10 -19.13 -4.20 16.40
N ALA A 11 -19.51 -5.48 16.36
CA ALA A 11 -20.85 -5.89 15.93
C ALA A 11 -21.96 -5.46 16.91
N ILE A 12 -21.64 -5.36 18.21
CA ILE A 12 -22.59 -4.96 19.25
C ILE A 12 -22.64 -3.44 19.41
N PHE A 13 -21.48 -2.77 19.37
CA PHE A 13 -21.38 -1.34 19.73
C PHE A 13 -21.38 -0.39 18.53
N CYS A 14 -21.13 -0.87 17.30
CA CYS A 14 -21.19 -0.03 16.11
C CYS A 14 -22.60 0.00 15.54
N HIS A 15 -23.29 1.14 15.64
CA HIS A 15 -24.57 1.36 15.02
C HIS A 15 -24.39 1.87 13.59
N GLU A 16 -25.09 1.26 12.63
CA GLU A 16 -25.07 1.76 11.25
C GLU A 16 -25.75 3.13 11.15
N ASN A 17 -25.12 4.02 10.40
CA ASN A 17 -25.69 5.35 10.16
C ASN A 17 -26.96 5.21 9.30
N ALA A 18 -28.10 5.77 9.74
CA ALA A 18 -29.39 5.70 9.03
C ALA A 18 -29.32 6.16 7.56
N ARG A 19 -28.34 7.02 7.22
CA ARG A 19 -28.06 7.43 5.83
C ARG A 19 -27.47 6.29 4.99
N ALA A 20 -26.70 5.38 5.57
CA ALA A 20 -26.13 4.23 4.87
C ALA A 20 -27.21 3.22 4.48
N LEU A 21 -28.24 3.07 5.29
CA LEU A 21 -29.38 2.16 5.05
C LEU A 21 -30.27 2.60 3.88
N LYS A 22 -30.32 3.91 3.58
CA LYS A 22 -31.10 4.49 2.46
C LYS A 22 -30.37 4.45 1.11
N GLN A 23 -29.14 3.94 1.05
CA GLN A 23 -28.38 3.90 -0.19
C GLN A 23 -28.95 2.84 -1.16
N MET A 24 -29.01 3.22 -2.43
CA MET A 24 -29.45 2.35 -3.51
C MET A 24 -28.52 1.12 -3.64
N ARG A 25 -29.06 -0.08 -3.55
CA ARG A 25 -28.29 -1.32 -3.73
C ARG A 25 -27.93 -1.47 -5.20
N ILE A 26 -26.65 -1.32 -5.51
CA ILE A 26 -26.12 -1.48 -6.86
C ILE A 26 -25.59 -2.91 -6.99
N GLY A 27 -25.94 -3.60 -8.10
CA GLY A 27 -25.43 -4.94 -8.36
C GLY A 27 -23.91 -4.95 -8.55
N PHE A 28 -23.25 -6.06 -8.19
CA PHE A 28 -21.79 -6.18 -8.21
C PHE A 28 -21.15 -5.82 -9.58
N SER A 29 -21.73 -6.32 -10.68
CA SER A 29 -21.23 -6.03 -12.04
C SER A 29 -21.30 -4.54 -12.39
N GLN A 30 -22.40 -3.87 -12.04
CA GLN A 30 -22.55 -2.43 -12.24
C GLN A 30 -21.60 -1.63 -11.36
N ALA A 31 -21.43 -2.04 -10.09
CA ALA A 31 -20.48 -1.46 -9.15
C ALA A 31 -19.05 -1.51 -9.70
N THR A 32 -18.61 -2.67 -10.16
CA THR A 32 -17.29 -2.89 -10.77
C THR A 32 -17.08 -1.98 -11.98
N ARG A 33 -18.04 -1.93 -12.91
CA ARG A 33 -17.95 -1.10 -14.11
C ARG A 33 -17.83 0.39 -13.77
N LEU A 34 -18.65 0.88 -12.84
CA LEU A 34 -18.61 2.28 -12.42
C LEU A 34 -17.29 2.65 -11.72
N THR A 35 -16.77 1.75 -10.88
CA THR A 35 -15.51 1.98 -10.16
C THR A 35 -14.32 1.99 -11.12
N LEU A 36 -14.25 1.05 -12.05
CA LEU A 36 -13.18 0.98 -13.05
C LEU A 36 -13.27 2.07 -14.12
N ALA A 37 -14.45 2.66 -14.34
CA ALA A 37 -14.59 3.84 -15.20
C ALA A 37 -14.00 5.11 -14.55
N ASN A 38 -13.79 5.13 -13.24
CA ASN A 38 -13.21 6.26 -12.53
C ASN A 38 -11.68 6.28 -12.69
N ARG A 39 -11.16 7.10 -13.62
CA ARG A 39 -9.73 7.21 -13.91
C ARG A 39 -8.85 7.47 -12.67
N PRO A 40 -9.14 8.46 -11.80
CA PRO A 40 -8.41 8.65 -10.55
C PRO A 40 -8.31 7.40 -9.68
N PHE A 41 -9.37 6.59 -9.58
CA PHE A 41 -9.37 5.33 -8.85
C PHE A 41 -8.38 4.33 -9.45
N VAL A 42 -8.48 4.11 -10.76
CA VAL A 42 -7.61 3.15 -11.46
C VAL A 42 -6.14 3.53 -11.30
N TRP A 43 -5.81 4.83 -11.39
CA TRP A 43 -4.45 5.32 -11.19
C TRP A 43 -3.92 5.05 -9.78
N ILE A 44 -4.66 5.42 -8.74
CA ILE A 44 -4.16 5.28 -7.36
C ILE A 44 -4.12 3.81 -6.92
N THR A 45 -5.11 3.01 -7.32
CA THR A 45 -5.11 1.55 -7.08
C THR A 45 -3.98 0.88 -7.86
N GLY A 46 -3.70 1.31 -9.09
CA GLY A 46 -2.56 0.84 -9.88
C GLY A 46 -1.21 1.16 -9.22
N VAL A 47 -1.03 2.36 -8.69
CA VAL A 47 0.18 2.73 -7.92
C VAL A 47 0.36 1.79 -6.73
N LEU A 48 -0.69 1.58 -5.93
CA LEU A 48 -0.62 0.68 -4.78
C LEU A 48 -0.33 -0.77 -5.21
N LEU A 49 -1.02 -1.25 -6.23
CA LEU A 49 -0.85 -2.60 -6.77
C LEU A 49 0.59 -2.86 -7.20
N PHE A 50 1.17 -2.01 -8.03
CA PHE A 50 2.54 -2.20 -8.53
C PHE A 50 3.59 -2.12 -7.43
N VAL A 51 3.46 -1.21 -6.46
CA VAL A 51 4.37 -1.18 -5.30
C VAL A 51 4.30 -2.47 -4.52
N LEU A 52 3.10 -2.96 -4.21
CA LEU A 52 2.91 -4.17 -3.42
C LEU A 52 3.31 -5.44 -4.18
N VAL A 53 3.06 -5.51 -5.49
CA VAL A 53 3.53 -6.61 -6.33
C VAL A 53 5.07 -6.63 -6.34
N GLY A 54 5.72 -5.49 -6.60
CA GLY A 54 7.18 -5.41 -6.61
C GLY A 54 7.81 -5.81 -5.28
N PHE A 55 7.20 -5.42 -4.16
CA PHE A 55 7.67 -5.79 -2.82
C PHE A 55 7.46 -7.29 -2.51
N ASN A 56 6.29 -7.83 -2.80
CA ASN A 56 5.97 -9.23 -2.49
C ASN A 56 6.68 -10.22 -3.42
N LEU A 57 6.94 -9.83 -4.66
CA LEU A 57 7.63 -10.66 -5.64
C LEU A 57 9.05 -11.03 -5.20
N ILE A 58 9.73 -10.12 -4.49
CA ILE A 58 11.11 -10.33 -4.03
C ILE A 58 11.19 -10.81 -2.57
N ALA A 59 10.08 -10.88 -1.84
CA ALA A 59 10.10 -11.20 -0.42
C ALA A 59 10.83 -12.52 -0.09
N PRO A 60 10.67 -13.63 -0.84
CA PRO A 60 11.41 -14.86 -0.60
C PRO A 60 12.91 -14.73 -0.87
N LEU A 61 13.31 -13.92 -1.87
CA LEU A 61 14.70 -13.79 -2.30
C LEU A 61 15.61 -13.29 -1.18
N GLY A 62 15.10 -12.40 -0.32
CA GLY A 62 15.86 -11.85 0.80
C GLY A 62 16.38 -12.93 1.77
N LEU A 63 15.56 -13.94 2.05
CA LEU A 63 15.95 -15.06 2.89
C LEU A 63 17.01 -15.95 2.20
N TYR A 64 16.83 -16.25 0.91
CA TYR A 64 17.80 -17.04 0.15
C TYR A 64 19.17 -16.33 0.05
N ILE A 65 19.19 -15.02 -0.18
CA ILE A 65 20.43 -14.22 -0.18
C ILE A 65 21.08 -14.27 1.20
N ASN A 66 20.32 -14.17 2.29
CA ASN A 66 20.86 -14.28 3.64
C ASN A 66 21.47 -15.66 3.88
N ILE A 67 20.77 -16.75 3.53
CA ILE A 67 21.26 -18.11 3.77
C ILE A 67 22.54 -18.37 2.98
N TYR A 68 22.52 -18.16 1.67
CA TYR A 68 23.57 -18.65 0.79
C TYR A 68 24.72 -17.67 0.54
N TYR A 69 24.46 -16.36 0.65
CA TYR A 69 25.47 -15.34 0.39
C TYR A 69 26.03 -14.72 1.68
N VAL A 70 25.15 -14.31 2.61
CA VAL A 70 25.59 -13.57 3.81
C VAL A 70 26.10 -14.50 4.89
N PHE A 71 25.49 -15.69 5.04
CA PHE A 71 25.79 -16.66 6.10
C PHE A 71 26.33 -18.00 5.58
N GLU A 72 26.67 -18.11 4.31
CA GLU A 72 27.37 -19.27 3.72
C GLU A 72 26.70 -20.63 4.03
N GLY A 73 25.38 -20.69 4.08
CA GLY A 73 24.58 -21.86 4.34
C GLY A 73 24.01 -22.01 5.76
N ASP A 74 24.39 -21.14 6.70
CA ASP A 74 23.84 -21.13 8.07
C ASP A 74 22.41 -20.57 8.08
N LYS A 75 21.44 -21.51 8.03
CA LYS A 75 20.01 -21.20 7.98
C LYS A 75 19.50 -20.56 9.28
N GLU A 76 20.06 -20.95 10.42
CA GLU A 76 19.61 -20.49 11.74
C GLU A 76 19.93 -19.00 11.91
N ARG A 77 21.19 -18.60 11.73
CA ARG A 77 21.62 -17.20 11.82
C ARG A 77 20.97 -16.32 10.74
N ALA A 78 20.81 -16.87 9.54
CA ALA A 78 20.13 -16.14 8.46
C ALA A 78 18.68 -15.83 8.81
N SER A 79 17.94 -16.81 9.36
CA SER A 79 16.54 -16.65 9.77
C SER A 79 16.41 -15.70 10.97
N GLU A 80 17.33 -15.77 11.93
CA GLU A 80 17.36 -14.88 13.08
C GLU A 80 17.55 -13.41 12.63
N LEU A 81 18.54 -13.14 11.81
CA LEU A 81 18.78 -11.77 11.30
C LEU A 81 17.62 -11.27 10.44
N GLN A 82 17.00 -12.13 9.65
CA GLN A 82 15.79 -11.81 8.90
C GLN A 82 14.64 -11.41 9.84
N GLY A 83 14.46 -12.15 10.94
CA GLY A 83 13.47 -11.84 11.98
C GLY A 83 13.70 -10.47 12.63
N TRP A 84 14.94 -10.16 13.00
CA TRP A 84 15.32 -8.83 13.49
C TRP A 84 15.06 -7.73 12.46
N GLY A 85 15.38 -7.99 11.20
CA GLY A 85 15.12 -7.06 10.08
C GLY A 85 13.63 -6.75 9.94
N LEU A 86 12.76 -7.77 9.92
CA LEU A 86 11.32 -7.61 9.81
C LEU A 86 10.72 -6.89 11.04
N SER A 87 11.23 -7.18 12.23
CA SER A 87 10.81 -6.49 13.45
C SER A 87 11.17 -4.99 13.39
N LEU A 88 12.39 -4.68 12.99
CA LEU A 88 12.85 -3.30 12.83
C LEU A 88 12.05 -2.56 11.73
N TRP A 89 11.78 -3.23 10.62
CA TRP A 89 10.93 -2.73 9.55
C TRP A 89 9.53 -2.33 10.05
N ALA A 90 8.90 -3.20 10.86
CA ALA A 90 7.58 -2.93 11.42
C ALA A 90 7.60 -1.78 12.43
N VAL A 91 8.56 -1.80 13.37
CA VAL A 91 8.69 -0.77 14.41
C VAL A 91 8.98 0.61 13.81
N LEU A 92 9.95 0.71 12.90
CA LEU A 92 10.27 1.97 12.23
C LEU A 92 9.14 2.45 11.32
N GLY A 93 8.46 1.52 10.64
CA GLY A 93 7.27 1.81 9.85
C GLY A 93 6.18 2.46 10.71
N MET A 94 5.82 1.86 11.84
CA MET A 94 4.83 2.41 12.77
C MET A 94 5.30 3.73 13.40
N ALA A 95 6.54 3.81 13.86
CA ALA A 95 7.11 5.02 14.45
C ALA A 95 7.15 6.21 13.46
N SER A 96 7.18 5.95 12.16
CA SER A 96 7.17 7.00 11.13
C SER A 96 5.80 7.63 10.86
N LEU A 97 4.68 7.07 11.37
CA LEU A 97 3.32 7.55 11.11
C LEU A 97 3.10 9.04 11.43
N PRO A 98 3.53 9.56 12.60
CA PRO A 98 3.38 10.98 12.89
C PRO A 98 4.21 11.87 11.95
N LEU A 99 5.39 11.42 11.53
CA LEU A 99 6.22 12.13 10.55
C LEU A 99 5.56 12.17 9.18
N ILE A 100 5.03 11.04 8.71
CA ILE A 100 4.32 10.91 7.43
C ILE A 100 3.09 11.83 7.43
N THR A 101 2.30 11.83 8.50
CA THR A 101 1.12 12.69 8.61
C THR A 101 1.49 14.17 8.69
N HIS A 102 2.56 14.53 9.37
CA HIS A 102 3.08 15.89 9.39
C HIS A 102 3.55 16.34 8.00
N ALA A 103 4.32 15.52 7.31
CA ALA A 103 4.78 15.77 5.94
C ALA A 103 3.59 15.95 4.98
N ALA A 104 2.55 15.11 5.09
CA ALA A 104 1.35 15.21 4.27
C ALA A 104 0.58 16.51 4.50
N LYS A 105 0.52 17.00 5.75
CA LYS A 105 -0.09 18.30 6.07
C LYS A 105 0.71 19.48 5.51
N ARG A 106 2.05 19.41 5.52
CA ARG A 106 2.94 20.49 5.12
C ARG A 106 3.18 20.55 3.61
N TRP A 107 3.47 19.41 2.99
CA TRP A 107 3.88 19.32 1.57
C TRP A 107 2.75 18.84 0.66
N GLY A 108 1.71 18.26 1.26
CA GLY A 108 0.59 17.65 0.56
C GLY A 108 0.76 16.18 0.29
N LYS A 109 -0.37 15.48 0.09
CA LYS A 109 -0.43 14.01 -0.04
C LYS A 109 0.40 13.49 -1.23
N LYS A 110 0.29 14.16 -2.39
CA LYS A 110 0.99 13.75 -3.61
C LYS A 110 2.51 13.81 -3.47
N ARG A 111 3.04 14.91 -2.92
CA ARG A 111 4.49 15.06 -2.69
C ARG A 111 5.01 14.10 -1.63
N THR A 112 4.22 13.85 -0.59
CA THR A 112 4.58 12.87 0.45
C THR A 112 4.59 11.46 -0.12
N LEU A 113 3.63 11.08 -0.97
CA LEU A 113 3.66 9.81 -1.69
C LEU A 113 4.92 9.68 -2.57
N PHE A 114 5.29 10.74 -3.28
CA PHE A 114 6.52 10.81 -4.07
C PHE A 114 7.77 10.54 -3.21
N ALA A 115 7.86 11.18 -2.04
CA ALA A 115 8.97 10.98 -1.10
C ALA A 115 9.04 9.53 -0.59
N GLY A 116 7.90 8.90 -0.29
CA GLY A 116 7.84 7.48 0.09
C GLY A 116 8.31 6.55 -1.03
N GLN A 117 7.87 6.77 -2.26
CA GLN A 117 8.32 6.00 -3.43
C GLN A 117 9.81 6.19 -3.72
N ALA A 118 10.32 7.42 -3.62
CA ALA A 118 11.75 7.71 -3.79
C ALA A 118 12.61 7.04 -2.70
N LEU A 119 12.16 7.07 -1.45
CA LEU A 119 12.83 6.36 -0.35
C LEU A 119 12.82 4.85 -0.60
N MET A 120 11.73 4.28 -1.13
CA MET A 120 11.65 2.87 -1.45
C MET A 120 12.63 2.47 -2.56
N ILE A 121 12.79 3.28 -3.60
CA ILE A 121 13.81 3.10 -4.64
C ILE A 121 15.22 3.13 -4.00
N ALA A 122 15.49 4.14 -3.18
CA ALA A 122 16.79 4.30 -2.54
C ALA A 122 17.15 3.11 -1.64
N THR A 123 16.21 2.64 -0.81
CA THR A 123 16.43 1.48 0.09
C THR A 123 16.60 0.19 -0.69
N SER A 124 15.86 0.02 -1.79
CA SER A 124 15.95 -1.15 -2.67
C SER A 124 17.31 -1.22 -3.36
N LEU A 125 17.76 -0.14 -3.99
CA LEU A 125 19.07 -0.09 -4.65
C LEU A 125 20.22 -0.22 -3.64
N ARG A 126 20.07 0.39 -2.46
CA ARG A 126 21.06 0.27 -1.38
C ARG A 126 21.23 -1.16 -0.88
N SER A 127 20.19 -2.01 -0.99
CA SER A 127 20.28 -3.42 -0.58
C SER A 127 21.42 -4.16 -1.29
N TRP A 128 21.76 -3.79 -2.53
CA TRP A 128 22.91 -4.31 -3.26
C TRP A 128 24.23 -4.17 -2.51
N LEU A 129 24.41 -3.06 -1.79
CA LEU A 129 25.62 -2.75 -1.02
C LEU A 129 25.58 -3.30 0.41
N THR A 130 24.39 -3.41 0.98
CA THR A 130 24.23 -3.73 2.41
C THR A 130 24.08 -5.23 2.69
N TYR A 131 23.72 -6.03 1.71
CA TYR A 131 23.75 -7.49 1.81
C TYR A 131 25.15 -7.97 1.44
N SER A 132 26.04 -8.04 2.45
CA SER A 132 27.44 -8.47 2.30
C SER A 132 27.87 -9.38 3.44
N PRO A 133 28.67 -10.44 3.16
CA PRO A 133 29.23 -11.30 4.20
C PRO A 133 30.13 -10.56 5.19
N GLU A 134 30.83 -9.51 4.72
CA GLU A 134 31.74 -8.71 5.54
C GLU A 134 31.02 -7.84 6.58
N SER A 135 29.81 -7.38 6.25
CA SER A 135 29.03 -6.45 7.08
C SER A 135 27.57 -6.87 7.23
N ARG A 136 27.37 -8.07 7.79
CA ARG A 136 26.07 -8.78 7.88
C ARG A 136 24.93 -7.94 8.44
N TYR A 137 25.21 -7.09 9.44
CA TYR A 137 24.19 -6.26 10.10
C TYR A 137 23.83 -4.99 9.34
N LEU A 138 24.60 -4.61 8.32
CA LEU A 138 24.35 -3.38 7.56
C LEU A 138 23.02 -3.43 6.79
N GLN A 139 22.56 -4.62 6.43
CA GLN A 139 21.27 -4.85 5.80
C GLN A 139 20.09 -4.38 6.66
N LEU A 140 20.21 -4.41 8.01
CA LEU A 140 19.18 -3.92 8.92
C LEU A 140 18.81 -2.46 8.66
N ILE A 141 19.76 -1.64 8.20
CA ILE A 141 19.50 -0.25 7.86
C ILE A 141 18.61 -0.16 6.61
N SER A 142 18.90 -0.96 5.58
CA SER A 142 18.09 -0.94 4.34
C SER A 142 16.70 -1.51 4.57
N VAL A 143 16.60 -2.64 5.27
CA VAL A 143 15.32 -3.27 5.63
C VAL A 143 14.53 -2.36 6.57
N GLY A 144 15.15 -1.80 7.59
CA GLY A 144 14.50 -0.90 8.54
C GLY A 144 13.93 0.35 7.89
N LEU A 145 14.67 1.00 6.99
CA LEU A 145 14.21 2.19 6.26
C LEU A 145 13.15 1.87 5.20
N ALA A 146 13.08 0.65 4.70
CA ALA A 146 12.01 0.21 3.80
C ALA A 146 10.63 0.20 4.51
N GLY A 147 10.59 0.05 5.85
CA GLY A 147 9.36 0.15 6.64
C GLY A 147 8.67 1.51 6.48
N PRO A 148 9.29 2.63 6.91
CA PRO A 148 8.77 3.98 6.70
C PRO A 148 8.38 4.28 5.25
N ALA A 149 9.17 3.79 4.27
CA ALA A 149 8.90 3.98 2.85
C ALA A 149 7.58 3.33 2.44
N LEU A 150 7.38 2.04 2.78
CA LEU A 150 6.16 1.32 2.43
C LEU A 150 4.94 1.85 3.20
N PHE A 151 5.07 2.13 4.51
CA PHE A 151 3.99 2.71 5.31
C PHE A 151 3.56 4.08 4.76
N CYS A 152 4.50 4.89 4.27
CA CYS A 152 4.19 6.15 3.60
C CYS A 152 3.33 5.92 2.35
N VAL A 153 3.69 4.96 1.50
CA VAL A 153 2.90 4.61 0.30
C VAL A 153 1.51 4.13 0.69
N LEU A 154 1.40 3.20 1.64
CA LEU A 154 0.12 2.63 2.09
C LEU A 154 -0.84 3.71 2.61
N ILE A 155 -0.36 4.60 3.48
CA ILE A 155 -1.19 5.64 4.09
C ILE A 155 -1.57 6.72 3.09
N MET A 156 -0.62 7.13 2.24
CA MET A 156 -0.90 8.18 1.25
C MET A 156 -1.85 7.68 0.17
N THR A 157 -1.71 6.45 -0.32
CA THR A 157 -2.64 5.87 -1.29
C THR A 157 -4.03 5.70 -0.69
N ALA A 158 -4.15 5.21 0.56
CA ALA A 158 -5.43 5.14 1.25
C ALA A 158 -6.07 6.53 1.43
N SER A 159 -5.28 7.53 1.83
CA SER A 159 -5.77 8.90 1.98
C SER A 159 -6.17 9.57 0.66
N ILE A 160 -5.50 9.25 -0.44
CA ILE A 160 -5.86 9.74 -1.78
C ILE A 160 -7.10 8.99 -2.29
N LEU A 161 -7.28 7.70 -1.95
CA LEU A 161 -8.46 6.95 -2.30
C LEU A 161 -9.74 7.54 -1.68
N THR A 162 -9.68 8.04 -0.44
CA THR A 162 -10.81 8.77 0.15
C THR A 162 -11.13 10.06 -0.60
N ASP A 163 -10.11 10.78 -1.09
CA ASP A 163 -10.34 11.97 -1.93
C ASP A 163 -11.02 11.62 -3.28
N VAL A 164 -10.73 10.43 -3.82
CA VAL A 164 -11.41 9.91 -5.03
C VAL A 164 -12.88 9.61 -4.74
N CYS A 165 -13.19 9.08 -3.54
CA CYS A 165 -14.57 8.87 -3.12
C CYS A 165 -15.34 10.20 -2.96
N ASP A 166 -14.70 11.23 -2.39
CA ASP A 166 -15.28 12.57 -2.27
C ASP A 166 -15.59 13.18 -3.67
N LEU A 167 -14.70 12.99 -4.64
CA LEU A 167 -14.91 13.42 -6.02
C LEU A 167 -16.10 12.68 -6.68
N ASP A 168 -16.21 11.39 -6.44
CA ASP A 168 -17.30 10.58 -6.95
C ASP A 168 -18.65 10.99 -6.34
N GLU A 169 -18.68 11.23 -5.03
CA GLU A 169 -19.86 11.74 -4.32
C GLU A 169 -20.33 13.09 -4.89
N LEU A 170 -19.38 13.99 -5.17
CA LEU A 170 -19.71 15.29 -5.78
C LEU A 170 -20.37 15.14 -7.15
N LYS A 171 -19.93 14.18 -7.97
CA LYS A 171 -20.41 13.96 -9.34
C LYS A 171 -21.71 13.15 -9.39
N SER A 172 -21.80 12.10 -8.59
CA SER A 172 -22.91 11.14 -8.61
C SER A 172 -24.02 11.46 -7.62
N GLY A 173 -23.74 12.25 -6.59
CA GLY A 173 -24.64 12.46 -5.45
C GLY A 173 -24.75 11.27 -4.52
N LEU A 174 -24.02 10.18 -4.79
CA LEU A 174 -24.08 8.94 -4.01
C LEU A 174 -22.73 8.68 -3.32
N ARG A 175 -22.77 8.39 -2.02
CA ARG A 175 -21.57 8.04 -1.27
C ARG A 175 -21.28 6.54 -1.40
N ARG A 176 -20.37 6.17 -2.31
CA ARG A 176 -20.04 4.78 -2.66
C ARG A 176 -18.69 4.32 -2.12
N GLU A 177 -18.27 4.85 -0.98
CA GLU A 177 -16.95 4.61 -0.37
C GLU A 177 -16.67 3.11 -0.16
N GLY A 178 -17.63 2.37 0.40
CA GLY A 178 -17.49 0.92 0.63
C GLY A 178 -17.22 0.13 -0.65
N MET A 179 -17.79 0.55 -1.79
CA MET A 179 -17.56 -0.08 -3.09
C MET A 179 -16.12 0.16 -3.58
N TYR A 180 -15.61 1.39 -3.45
CA TYR A 180 -14.24 1.73 -3.82
C TYR A 180 -13.22 0.97 -2.97
N LEU A 181 -13.44 0.89 -1.65
CA LEU A 181 -12.57 0.16 -0.73
C LEU A 181 -12.59 -1.35 -1.02
N ALA A 182 -13.76 -1.94 -1.27
CA ALA A 182 -13.89 -3.36 -1.60
C ALA A 182 -13.17 -3.70 -2.92
N MET A 183 -13.35 -2.89 -3.96
CA MET A 183 -12.68 -3.09 -5.25
C MET A 183 -11.17 -2.91 -5.14
N ASN A 184 -10.70 -1.90 -4.40
CA ASN A 184 -9.27 -1.72 -4.14
C ASN A 184 -8.69 -2.94 -3.41
N ALA A 185 -9.36 -3.44 -2.37
CA ALA A 185 -8.93 -4.62 -1.63
C ALA A 185 -8.90 -5.89 -2.51
N LEU A 186 -9.89 -6.07 -3.38
CA LEU A 186 -9.94 -7.20 -4.32
C LEU A 186 -8.76 -7.17 -5.30
N ILE A 187 -8.52 -6.02 -5.93
CA ILE A 187 -7.42 -5.84 -6.91
C ILE A 187 -6.07 -6.09 -6.24
N VAL A 188 -5.85 -5.52 -5.04
CA VAL A 188 -4.60 -5.68 -4.29
C VAL A 188 -4.38 -7.14 -3.88
N LYS A 189 -5.41 -7.83 -3.38
CA LYS A 189 -5.31 -9.25 -3.01
C LYS A 189 -5.05 -10.15 -4.21
N ALA A 190 -5.70 -9.89 -5.35
CA ALA A 190 -5.42 -10.60 -6.60
C ALA A 190 -3.96 -10.38 -7.04
N GLY A 191 -3.46 -9.15 -6.92
CA GLY A 191 -2.07 -8.82 -7.20
C GLY A 191 -1.07 -9.56 -6.31
N PHE A 192 -1.38 -9.73 -5.02
CA PHE A 192 -0.57 -10.55 -4.12
C PHE A 192 -0.51 -12.01 -4.56
N GLY A 193 -1.65 -12.60 -4.94
CA GLY A 193 -1.67 -13.96 -5.46
C GLY A 193 -0.78 -14.13 -6.69
N VAL A 194 -0.86 -13.18 -7.63
CA VAL A 194 -0.01 -13.16 -8.82
C VAL A 194 1.47 -12.99 -8.44
N ALA A 195 1.80 -12.08 -7.53
CA ALA A 195 3.18 -11.85 -7.10
C ALA A 195 3.81 -13.10 -6.45
N ILE A 196 3.06 -13.79 -5.59
CA ILE A 196 3.52 -15.02 -4.95
C ILE A 196 3.73 -16.13 -5.99
N MET A 197 2.82 -16.29 -6.93
CA MET A 197 2.95 -17.25 -8.01
C MET A 197 4.19 -16.97 -8.87
N LEU A 198 4.41 -15.72 -9.24
CA LEU A 198 5.56 -15.32 -10.05
C LEU A 198 6.88 -15.37 -9.29
N SER A 199 6.88 -15.29 -7.96
CA SER A 199 8.12 -15.34 -7.17
C SER A 199 8.84 -16.69 -7.29
N GLY A 200 8.11 -17.79 -7.45
CA GLY A 200 8.69 -19.10 -7.75
C GLY A 200 9.40 -19.12 -9.12
N HIS A 201 8.74 -18.64 -10.16
CA HIS A 201 9.35 -18.52 -11.49
C HIS A 201 10.56 -17.58 -11.51
N LEU A 202 10.57 -16.58 -10.64
CA LEU A 202 11.70 -15.67 -10.51
C LEU A 202 12.94 -16.39 -9.93
N LEU A 203 12.74 -17.31 -8.99
CA LEU A 203 13.81 -18.18 -8.47
C LEU A 203 14.37 -19.10 -9.55
N ASP A 204 13.48 -19.75 -10.32
CA ASP A 204 13.87 -20.60 -11.44
C ASP A 204 14.65 -19.81 -12.50
N PHE A 205 14.18 -18.60 -12.85
CA PHE A 205 14.84 -17.69 -13.78
C PHE A 205 16.24 -17.26 -13.29
N ALA A 206 16.42 -17.09 -11.98
CA ALA A 206 17.72 -16.80 -11.39
C ALA A 206 18.68 -18.00 -11.41
N GLY A 207 18.19 -19.18 -11.82
CA GLY A 207 18.98 -20.43 -11.83
C GLY A 207 19.04 -21.14 -10.48
N TYR A 208 18.10 -20.86 -9.57
CA TYR A 208 18.03 -21.54 -8.28
C TYR A 208 17.38 -22.92 -8.44
N THR A 209 18.06 -23.95 -7.96
CA THR A 209 17.54 -25.33 -7.90
C THR A 209 17.48 -25.78 -6.45
N ALA A 210 16.34 -26.34 -6.04
CA ALA A 210 16.20 -26.87 -4.69
C ALA A 210 17.25 -27.96 -4.41
N ASP A 211 17.71 -28.02 -3.17
CA ASP A 211 18.69 -29.01 -2.68
C ASP A 211 20.09 -28.96 -3.29
N VAL A 212 20.39 -27.96 -4.12
CA VAL A 212 21.73 -27.72 -4.69
C VAL A 212 22.24 -26.36 -4.22
N ALA A 213 23.49 -26.30 -3.75
CA ALA A 213 24.10 -25.01 -3.40
C ALA A 213 24.14 -24.11 -4.64
N PRO A 214 23.59 -22.87 -4.58
CA PRO A 214 23.53 -21.99 -5.74
C PRO A 214 24.95 -21.57 -6.19
N SER A 215 25.13 -21.46 -7.50
CA SER A 215 26.36 -20.97 -8.09
C SER A 215 26.56 -19.48 -7.80
N GLU A 216 27.77 -18.96 -7.95
CA GLU A 216 28.06 -17.53 -7.79
C GLU A 216 27.23 -16.66 -8.76
N SER A 217 27.00 -17.15 -9.98
CA SER A 217 26.13 -16.47 -10.96
C SER A 217 24.69 -16.42 -10.52
N THR A 218 24.17 -17.51 -9.93
CA THR A 218 22.80 -17.57 -9.34
C THR A 218 22.66 -16.57 -8.19
N ILE A 219 23.62 -16.54 -7.27
CA ILE A 219 23.64 -15.59 -6.14
C ILE A 219 23.65 -14.14 -6.65
N THR A 220 24.48 -13.84 -7.63
CA THR A 220 24.54 -12.49 -8.24
C THR A 220 23.21 -12.10 -8.89
N SER A 221 22.57 -13.04 -9.61
CA SER A 221 21.25 -12.83 -10.21
C SER A 221 20.18 -12.57 -9.16
N LEU A 222 20.14 -13.35 -8.07
CA LEU A 222 19.20 -13.15 -6.95
C LEU A 222 19.38 -11.77 -6.31
N ARG A 223 20.63 -11.35 -6.07
CA ARG A 223 20.93 -10.03 -5.50
C ARG A 223 20.52 -8.90 -6.44
N LEU A 224 20.77 -9.04 -7.74
CA LEU A 224 20.37 -8.06 -8.74
C LEU A 224 18.86 -7.92 -8.80
N LEU A 225 18.14 -9.03 -8.87
CA LEU A 225 16.67 -9.04 -8.87
C LEU A 225 16.10 -8.41 -7.59
N TYR A 226 16.68 -8.73 -6.43
CA TYR A 226 16.28 -8.18 -5.14
C TYR A 226 16.44 -6.65 -5.07
N ALA A 227 17.51 -6.12 -5.63
CA ALA A 227 17.78 -4.68 -5.61
C ALA A 227 17.04 -3.91 -6.72
N VAL A 228 17.01 -4.44 -7.95
CA VAL A 228 16.54 -3.69 -9.12
C VAL A 228 15.03 -3.81 -9.32
N LEU A 229 14.46 -5.00 -9.09
CA LEU A 229 13.05 -5.24 -9.43
C LEU A 229 12.08 -4.36 -8.64
N PRO A 230 12.15 -4.23 -7.31
CA PRO A 230 11.28 -3.31 -6.57
C PRO A 230 11.53 -1.86 -6.93
N ALA A 231 12.80 -1.50 -7.20
CA ALA A 231 13.15 -0.15 -7.64
C ALA A 231 12.50 0.19 -8.98
N ALA A 232 12.47 -0.76 -9.93
CA ALA A 232 11.83 -0.59 -11.23
C ALA A 232 10.30 -0.43 -11.10
N PHE A 233 9.64 -1.27 -10.28
CA PHE A 233 8.22 -1.12 -9.99
C PHE A 233 7.91 0.22 -9.32
N CYS A 234 8.73 0.65 -8.35
CA CYS A 234 8.55 1.95 -7.71
C CYS A 234 8.81 3.12 -8.67
N ALA A 235 9.79 3.02 -9.56
CA ALA A 235 10.05 4.04 -10.59
C ALA A 235 8.85 4.16 -11.55
N LEU A 236 8.26 3.03 -11.97
CA LEU A 236 7.03 3.04 -12.77
C LEU A 236 5.89 3.75 -12.03
N THR A 237 5.69 3.44 -10.74
CA THR A 237 4.63 4.07 -9.95
C THR A 237 4.91 5.54 -9.66
N LEU A 238 6.17 5.93 -9.58
CA LEU A 238 6.59 7.33 -9.47
C LEU A 238 6.21 8.11 -10.74
N ALA A 239 6.43 7.53 -11.92
CA ALA A 239 5.98 8.08 -13.20
C ALA A 239 4.44 8.16 -13.25
N MET A 240 3.73 7.11 -12.82
CA MET A 240 2.27 7.13 -12.71
C MET A 240 1.80 8.26 -11.78
N ASN A 241 2.41 8.44 -10.61
CA ASN A 241 2.07 9.50 -9.67
C ASN A 241 2.30 10.90 -10.26
N TRP A 242 3.30 11.07 -11.14
CA TRP A 242 3.52 12.32 -11.86
C TRP A 242 2.32 12.70 -12.73
N TYR A 243 1.74 11.75 -13.45
CA TYR A 243 0.59 11.94 -14.33
C TYR A 243 -0.75 11.91 -13.61
N TYR A 244 -0.79 11.73 -12.28
CA TYR A 244 -2.03 11.69 -11.51
C TYR A 244 -2.85 12.98 -11.68
N PRO A 245 -4.13 12.87 -12.12
CA PRO A 245 -4.87 14.02 -12.66
C PRO A 245 -5.40 15.00 -11.62
N LEU A 246 -5.54 14.59 -10.34
CA LEU A 246 -6.14 15.46 -9.32
C LEU A 246 -5.10 16.34 -8.62
N ARG A 247 -5.37 17.64 -8.57
CA ARG A 247 -4.56 18.63 -7.85
C ARG A 247 -5.13 18.89 -6.46
N GLU A 248 -4.27 19.14 -5.49
CA GLU A 248 -4.70 19.42 -4.10
C GLU A 248 -5.66 20.61 -3.97
N ARG A 249 -5.52 21.62 -4.84
CA ARG A 249 -6.43 22.77 -4.84
C ARG A 249 -7.86 22.36 -5.19
N GLU A 250 -8.01 21.50 -6.17
CA GLU A 250 -9.31 20.95 -6.60
C GLU A 250 -9.96 20.12 -5.48
N LEU A 251 -9.17 19.28 -4.80
CA LEU A 251 -9.64 18.47 -3.68
C LEU A 251 -10.13 19.32 -2.50
N LYS A 252 -9.43 20.43 -2.18
CA LYS A 252 -9.89 21.35 -1.14
C LYS A 252 -11.22 22.05 -1.51
N GLN A 253 -11.42 22.35 -2.79
CA GLN A 253 -12.69 22.93 -3.27
C GLN A 253 -13.82 21.91 -3.20
N ILE A 254 -13.57 20.68 -3.64
CA ILE A 254 -14.53 19.55 -3.56
C ILE A 254 -15.03 19.36 -2.13
N ARG A 255 -14.12 19.27 -1.16
CA ARG A 255 -14.48 19.13 0.25
C ARG A 255 -15.31 20.29 0.77
N ARG A 256 -14.94 21.54 0.44
CA ARG A 256 -15.74 22.72 0.83
C ARG A 256 -17.17 22.65 0.28
N ILE A 257 -17.33 22.23 -0.97
CA ILE A 257 -18.65 22.11 -1.60
C ILE A 257 -19.48 21.02 -0.89
N LEU A 258 -18.87 19.87 -0.60
CA LEU A 258 -19.52 18.78 0.11
C LEU A 258 -19.91 19.19 1.53
N ASP A 259 -19.05 19.88 2.27
CA ASP A 259 -19.33 20.39 3.61
C ASP A 259 -20.54 21.36 3.62
N VAL A 260 -20.61 22.26 2.62
CA VAL A 260 -21.75 23.18 2.48
C VAL A 260 -23.05 22.42 2.16
N ARG A 261 -22.98 21.40 1.27
CA ARG A 261 -24.15 20.55 0.97
C ARG A 261 -24.65 19.80 2.21
N ILE A 262 -23.72 19.21 2.97
CA ILE A 262 -24.06 18.45 4.21
C ILE A 262 -24.70 19.39 5.24
N ARG A 263 -24.15 20.59 5.46
CA ARG A 263 -24.71 21.58 6.38
C ARG A 263 -26.10 22.03 5.97
N ARG A 264 -26.33 22.32 4.68
CA ARG A 264 -27.65 22.70 4.16
C ARG A 264 -28.69 21.58 4.34
N ALA A 265 -28.29 20.35 4.05
CA ALA A 265 -29.17 19.19 4.25
C ALA A 265 -29.56 18.99 5.73
N ALA A 266 -28.58 19.19 6.65
CA ALA A 266 -28.84 19.09 8.09
C ALA A 266 -29.76 20.21 8.60
N LEU A 267 -29.63 21.44 8.09
CA LEU A 267 -30.54 22.55 8.44
C LEU A 267 -31.94 22.29 7.93
N ALA A 268 -32.09 21.87 6.68
CA ALA A 268 -33.41 21.54 6.12
C ALA A 268 -34.11 20.37 6.86
N GLU A 269 -33.36 19.39 7.36
CA GLU A 269 -33.92 18.30 8.18
C GLU A 269 -34.35 18.80 9.57
N SER A 270 -33.58 19.74 10.17
CA SER A 270 -33.92 20.39 11.44
C SER A 270 -35.20 21.25 11.32
N ASP A 271 -35.31 22.03 10.25
CA ASP A 271 -36.47 22.87 9.98
C ASP A 271 -37.73 22.03 9.75
N ALA A 272 -37.62 20.94 8.97
CA ALA A 272 -38.73 20.01 8.74
C ALA A 272 -39.22 19.27 10.02
N VAL A 273 -38.30 19.02 10.96
CA VAL A 273 -38.67 18.44 12.28
C VAL A 273 -39.35 19.50 13.17
N ALA A 274 -38.89 20.75 13.11
CA ALA A 274 -39.47 21.87 13.85
C ALA A 274 -40.92 22.21 13.37
N ASP A 275 -41.13 22.13 12.04
CA ASP A 275 -42.48 22.36 11.44
C ASP A 275 -43.47 21.19 11.69
N ALA A 276 -42.97 20.01 12.06
CA ALA A 276 -43.78 18.82 12.35
C ALA A 276 -44.16 18.64 13.83
N LEU A 277 -43.62 19.49 14.73
CA LEU A 277 -43.94 19.57 16.17
C LEU A 277 -44.89 20.73 16.48
#